data_01e71198e1a4b80864516ef4bb812641
#
_entry.id   01e71198e1a4b80864516ef4bb812641
#
_cell.length_a   1.000
_cell.length_b   1.000
_cell.length_c   1.000
_cell.angle_alpha   90.00
_cell.angle_beta   90.00
_cell.angle_gamma   90.00
#
_symmetry.space_group_name_H-M   'P 1'
#
loop_
_entity.id
_entity.type
_entity.pdbx_description
1 polymer ?
#
loop_
_entity_poly.entity_id
_entity_poly.type
_entity_poly.pdbx_seq_one_letter_code
_entity_poly.pdbx_strand_id
1 'polypeptide(L)'
;MFAIKVEVGDPKAGAFAFARQKTMYGGRRISVGDTIFIFDSENEGGSGLIAMGLVTAAEAITKKPGLARQTPPVSITVKRTAQAKRRLGRSELKPFSHWNDGRPETELNFKFYRQATNKIVGISDETGAFLRGSF
;
A
#
# COMPACT_ATOMS: atom_id res chain seq x y z
N MET A 1 -4.74 -6.44 -7.26
CA MET A 1 -3.44 -6.00 -6.75
C MET A 1 -3.62 -5.15 -5.50
N PHE A 2 -2.55 -4.92 -4.79
CA PHE A 2 -2.58 -4.21 -3.51
C PHE A 2 -1.48 -3.17 -3.44
N ALA A 3 -1.67 -2.20 -2.57
CA ALA A 3 -0.64 -1.23 -2.21
C ALA A 3 -0.66 -1.02 -0.70
N ILE A 4 0.47 -0.67 -0.12
CA ILE A 4 0.60 -0.32 1.29
C ILE A 4 1.32 1.01 1.41
N LYS A 5 0.84 1.86 2.32
CA LYS A 5 1.59 3.02 2.79
C LYS A 5 1.93 2.78 4.26
N VAL A 6 3.20 2.84 4.59
CA VAL A 6 3.72 2.44 5.90
C VAL A 6 5.08 3.10 6.14
N GLU A 7 5.49 3.21 7.39
CA GLU A 7 6.88 3.54 7.72
C GLU A 7 7.79 2.35 7.35
N VAL A 8 8.83 2.62 6.56
CA VAL A 8 9.79 1.60 6.12
C VAL A 8 11.15 1.88 6.73
N GLY A 9 11.66 0.92 7.52
CA GLY A 9 12.94 1.07 8.22
C GLY A 9 14.14 1.07 7.26
N ASP A 10 14.14 0.16 6.26
CA ASP A 10 15.17 0.08 5.23
C ASP A 10 14.52 0.03 3.84
N PRO A 11 14.45 1.17 3.12
CA PRO A 11 13.83 1.23 1.80
C PRO A 11 14.52 0.37 0.73
N LYS A 12 15.74 -0.06 0.95
CA LYS A 12 16.53 -0.88 0.01
C LYS A 12 16.55 -2.36 0.39
N ALA A 13 15.81 -2.77 1.41
CA ALA A 13 15.74 -4.16 1.83
C ALA A 13 15.22 -5.07 0.72
N GLY A 14 15.70 -6.31 0.67
CA GLY A 14 15.21 -7.34 -0.26
C GLY A 14 13.91 -7.98 0.18
N ALA A 15 13.54 -7.83 1.44
CA ALA A 15 12.30 -8.34 2.01
C ALA A 15 11.78 -7.39 3.09
N PHE A 16 10.46 -7.39 3.28
CA PHE A 16 9.79 -6.55 4.26
C PHE A 16 8.83 -7.38 5.10
N ALA A 17 8.72 -7.04 6.38
CA ALA A 17 7.70 -7.58 7.28
C ALA A 17 6.89 -6.41 7.84
N PHE A 18 5.59 -6.44 7.60
CA PHE A 18 4.66 -5.42 8.06
C PHE A 18 3.63 -6.04 8.99
N ALA A 19 3.79 -5.83 10.29
CA ALA A 19 2.93 -6.39 11.31
C ALA A 19 1.72 -5.52 11.59
N ARG A 20 0.56 -6.15 11.79
CA ARG A 20 -0.67 -5.50 12.28
C ARG A 20 -1.09 -4.26 11.50
N GLN A 21 -1.13 -4.38 10.18
CA GLN A 21 -1.50 -3.27 9.31
C GLN A 21 -3.01 -3.11 9.19
N LYS A 22 -3.50 -1.88 9.28
CA LYS A 22 -4.90 -1.54 8.97
C LYS A 22 -5.17 -1.81 7.50
N THR A 23 -6.40 -2.16 7.16
CA THR A 23 -6.82 -2.42 5.78
C THR A 23 -8.05 -1.61 5.41
N MET A 24 -8.13 -1.19 4.14
CA MET A 24 -9.31 -0.58 3.53
C MET A 24 -9.42 -1.01 2.08
N TYR A 25 -10.57 -0.77 1.46
CA TYR A 25 -10.79 -1.01 0.03
C TYR A 25 -10.43 -2.44 -0.40
N GLY A 26 -10.80 -3.42 0.42
CA GLY A 26 -10.52 -4.82 0.14
C GLY A 26 -9.10 -5.28 0.50
N GLY A 27 -8.29 -4.43 1.15
CA GLY A 27 -6.92 -4.77 1.54
C GLY A 27 -6.81 -6.01 2.44
N ARG A 28 -7.85 -6.33 3.20
CA ARG A 28 -7.91 -7.55 4.05
C ARG A 28 -7.86 -8.85 3.26
N ARG A 29 -8.14 -8.81 1.96
CA ARG A 29 -8.13 -10.00 1.09
C ARG A 29 -6.75 -10.34 0.57
N ILE A 30 -5.73 -9.56 0.94
CA ILE A 30 -4.35 -9.83 0.53
C ILE A 30 -3.94 -11.24 0.96
N SER A 31 -3.29 -11.96 0.07
CA SER A 31 -2.86 -13.34 0.28
C SER A 31 -1.52 -13.61 -0.37
N VAL A 32 -0.93 -14.73 -0.02
CA VAL A 32 0.34 -15.22 -0.61
C VAL A 32 0.18 -15.29 -2.13
N GLY A 33 1.18 -14.79 -2.84
CA GLY A 33 1.20 -14.73 -4.30
C GLY A 33 0.71 -13.42 -4.90
N ASP A 34 0.11 -12.54 -4.10
CA ASP A 34 -0.35 -11.24 -4.58
C ASP A 34 0.80 -10.27 -4.81
N THR A 35 0.64 -9.42 -5.82
CA THR A 35 1.53 -8.28 -6.07
C THR A 35 1.15 -7.13 -5.16
N ILE A 36 2.15 -6.50 -4.54
CA ILE A 36 1.97 -5.33 -3.69
C ILE A 36 2.98 -4.24 -4.04
N PHE A 37 2.53 -2.98 -4.03
CA PHE A 37 3.36 -1.79 -4.20
C PHE A 37 3.54 -1.12 -2.84
N ILE A 38 4.79 -0.76 -2.51
CA ILE A 38 5.16 -0.25 -1.19
C ILE A 38 5.45 1.24 -1.28
N PHE A 39 4.70 2.02 -0.51
CA PHE A 39 4.89 3.46 -0.32
C PHE A 39 5.47 3.71 1.08
N ASP A 40 6.65 4.29 1.12
CA ASP A 40 7.28 4.75 2.35
C ASP A 40 6.61 6.05 2.79
N SER A 41 5.95 6.03 3.93
CA SER A 41 5.08 7.12 4.38
C SER A 41 5.85 8.43 4.57
N GLU A 42 5.44 9.48 3.87
CA GLU A 42 6.05 10.81 4.02
C GLU A 42 5.76 11.45 5.37
N ASN A 43 4.70 11.02 6.07
CA ASN A 43 4.43 11.45 7.45
C ASN A 43 5.54 11.00 8.40
N GLU A 44 6.26 9.94 8.06
CA GLU A 44 7.37 9.37 8.83
C GLU A 44 8.73 9.68 8.17
N GLY A 45 8.77 10.65 7.26
CA GLY A 45 10.00 11.04 6.57
C GLY A 45 10.35 10.23 5.32
N GLY A 46 9.44 9.39 4.85
CA GLY A 46 9.65 8.57 3.65
C GLY A 46 9.48 9.34 2.35
N SER A 47 9.74 8.66 1.24
CA SER A 47 9.79 9.26 -0.11
C SER A 47 8.68 8.80 -1.07
N GLY A 48 7.62 8.15 -0.57
CA GLY A 48 6.55 7.61 -1.40
C GLY A 48 6.89 6.24 -1.97
N LEU A 49 6.55 5.99 -3.23
CA LEU A 49 6.75 4.67 -3.86
C LEU A 49 8.22 4.27 -3.87
N ILE A 50 8.53 3.10 -3.29
CA ILE A 50 9.90 2.59 -3.22
C ILE A 50 10.07 1.22 -3.89
N ALA A 51 9.07 0.35 -3.83
CA ALA A 51 9.25 -1.03 -4.24
C ALA A 51 7.95 -1.67 -4.74
N MET A 52 8.12 -2.71 -5.54
CA MET A 52 7.10 -3.68 -5.88
C MET A 52 7.54 -5.03 -5.30
N GLY A 53 6.59 -5.82 -4.83
CA GLY A 53 6.92 -7.10 -4.23
C GLY A 53 5.85 -8.15 -4.40
N LEU A 54 6.22 -9.36 -3.98
CA LEU A 54 5.36 -10.53 -3.92
C LEU A 54 5.08 -10.85 -2.45
N VAL A 55 3.81 -11.00 -2.10
CA VAL A 55 3.42 -11.41 -0.76
C VAL A 55 3.81 -12.87 -0.55
N THR A 56 4.64 -13.15 0.45
CA THR A 56 5.12 -14.50 0.78
C THR A 56 4.45 -15.08 2.02
N ALA A 57 3.85 -14.22 2.86
CA ALA A 57 3.04 -14.63 4.00
C ALA A 57 1.97 -13.57 4.25
N ALA A 58 0.79 -14.00 4.64
CA ALA A 58 -0.30 -13.11 5.03
C ALA A 58 -1.10 -13.78 6.15
N GLU A 59 -1.34 -13.04 7.22
CA GLU A 59 -2.04 -13.54 8.41
C GLU A 59 -2.99 -12.47 8.95
N ALA A 60 -4.28 -12.82 9.00
CA ALA A 60 -5.27 -11.96 9.64
C ALA A 60 -5.14 -12.09 11.16
N ILE A 61 -5.07 -10.95 11.86
CA ILE A 61 -5.02 -10.93 13.31
C ILE A 61 -6.45 -11.09 13.86
N THR A 62 -6.64 -11.98 14.82
CA THR A 62 -7.94 -12.23 15.43
C THR A 62 -8.48 -10.98 16.12
N LYS A 63 -9.76 -10.68 15.90
CA LYS A 63 -10.47 -9.61 16.62
C LYS A 63 -10.45 -9.86 18.12
N LYS A 64 -10.26 -8.79 18.90
CA LYS A 64 -10.53 -8.83 20.35
C LYS A 64 -12.03 -9.00 20.56
N PRO A 65 -12.46 -9.86 21.52
CA PRO A 65 -13.88 -9.98 21.88
C PRO A 65 -14.46 -8.61 22.29
N GLY A 66 -15.68 -8.32 21.83
CA GLY A 66 -16.36 -7.07 22.13
C GLY A 66 -16.13 -5.90 21.17
N LEU A 67 -15.24 -6.04 20.17
CA LEU A 67 -14.96 -5.01 19.16
C LEU A 67 -15.58 -5.41 17.80
N ALA A 68 -16.89 -5.57 17.76
CA ALA A 68 -17.62 -6.15 16.63
C ALA A 68 -17.48 -5.35 15.31
N ARG A 69 -17.09 -4.09 15.34
CA ARG A 69 -17.04 -3.21 14.15
C ARG A 69 -15.65 -2.98 13.59
N GLN A 70 -14.60 -3.53 14.19
CA GLN A 70 -13.24 -3.35 13.68
C GLN A 70 -12.91 -4.46 12.67
N THR A 71 -12.44 -4.07 11.50
CA THR A 71 -11.78 -4.99 10.58
C THR A 71 -10.46 -5.45 11.23
N PRO A 72 -10.21 -6.76 11.33
CA PRO A 72 -8.96 -7.25 11.90
C PRO A 72 -7.76 -6.72 11.09
N PRO A 73 -6.66 -6.31 11.74
CA PRO A 73 -5.45 -5.99 11.02
C PRO A 73 -4.85 -7.24 10.37
N VAL A 74 -3.94 -7.02 9.41
CA VAL A 74 -3.26 -8.10 8.68
C VAL A 74 -1.77 -7.89 8.81
N SER A 75 -1.05 -8.98 9.09
CA SER A 75 0.41 -9.00 9.03
C SER A 75 0.85 -9.67 7.74
N ILE A 76 1.80 -9.07 7.03
CA ILE A 76 2.31 -9.61 5.77
C ILE A 76 3.83 -9.63 5.75
N THR A 77 4.38 -10.56 4.99
CA THR A 77 5.78 -10.57 4.58
C THR A 77 5.85 -10.45 3.06
N VAL A 78 6.76 -9.65 2.57
CA VAL A 78 6.89 -9.31 1.16
C VAL A 78 8.32 -9.53 0.70
N LYS A 79 8.50 -10.23 -0.42
CA LYS A 79 9.77 -10.28 -1.14
C LYS A 79 9.78 -9.19 -2.19
N ARG A 80 10.78 -8.29 -2.15
CA ARG A 80 10.93 -7.26 -3.17
C ARG A 80 11.26 -7.90 -4.51
N THR A 81 10.52 -7.55 -5.55
CA THR A 81 10.76 -7.99 -6.93
C THR A 81 11.35 -6.89 -7.79
N ALA A 82 11.12 -5.63 -7.45
CA ALA A 82 11.70 -4.48 -8.16
C ALA A 82 11.77 -3.26 -7.24
N GLN A 83 12.68 -2.36 -7.56
CA GLN A 83 12.85 -1.07 -6.88
C GLN A 83 12.36 0.06 -7.78
N ALA A 84 11.64 1.03 -7.22
CA ALA A 84 11.11 2.14 -7.99
C ALA A 84 12.24 2.98 -8.59
N LYS A 85 12.10 3.34 -9.86
CA LYS A 85 13.02 4.19 -10.63
C LYS A 85 12.51 5.62 -10.75
N ARG A 86 11.23 5.86 -10.48
CA ARG A 86 10.59 7.18 -10.55
C ARG A 86 9.94 7.49 -9.22
N ARG A 87 10.04 8.77 -8.85
CA ARG A 87 9.37 9.26 -7.66
C ARG A 87 7.87 9.33 -7.89
N LEU A 88 7.11 8.79 -6.95
CA LEU A 88 5.66 8.93 -6.92
C LEU A 88 5.21 8.98 -5.46
N GLY A 89 4.73 10.11 -5.02
CA GLY A 89 4.32 10.31 -3.64
C GLY A 89 3.31 11.43 -3.51
N ARG A 90 3.21 11.97 -2.31
CA ARG A 90 2.24 13.03 -1.99
C ARG A 90 2.30 14.19 -2.98
N SER A 91 3.50 14.71 -3.27
CA SER A 91 3.67 15.88 -4.13
C SER A 91 3.21 15.61 -5.56
N GLU A 92 3.56 14.45 -6.12
CA GLU A 92 3.19 14.06 -7.47
C GLU A 92 1.70 13.77 -7.62
N LEU A 93 1.05 13.27 -6.57
CA LEU A 93 -0.37 12.90 -6.60
C LEU A 93 -1.31 14.03 -6.21
N LYS A 94 -0.80 15.07 -5.52
CA LYS A 94 -1.60 16.18 -5.01
C LYS A 94 -2.50 16.87 -6.05
N PRO A 95 -2.09 17.09 -7.33
CA PRO A 95 -2.96 17.69 -8.32
C PRO A 95 -4.18 16.86 -8.72
N PHE A 96 -4.17 15.56 -8.42
CA PHE A 96 -5.22 14.61 -8.84
C PHE A 96 -6.32 14.53 -7.78
N SER A 97 -7.14 15.55 -7.70
CA SER A 97 -8.19 15.72 -6.70
C SER A 97 -9.62 15.73 -7.26
N HIS A 98 -9.81 15.42 -8.53
CA HIS A 98 -11.12 15.21 -9.13
C HIS A 98 -11.56 13.77 -8.90
N TRP A 99 -12.16 13.49 -7.75
CA TRP A 99 -12.39 12.14 -7.21
C TRP A 99 -13.19 11.19 -8.11
N ASN A 100 -13.87 11.70 -9.12
CA ASN A 100 -14.71 10.92 -10.03
C ASN A 100 -14.09 10.77 -11.44
N ASP A 101 -12.83 11.16 -11.65
CA ASP A 101 -12.23 11.15 -12.98
C ASP A 101 -11.71 9.76 -13.41
N GLY A 102 -11.65 8.80 -12.51
CA GLY A 102 -11.25 7.41 -12.78
C GLY A 102 -9.75 7.20 -13.06
N ARG A 103 -8.91 8.21 -12.83
CA ARG A 103 -7.48 8.09 -13.07
C ARG A 103 -6.77 7.29 -11.98
N PRO A 104 -5.72 6.51 -12.33
CA PRO A 104 -4.90 5.82 -11.33
C PRO A 104 -4.31 6.75 -10.27
N GLU A 105 -3.81 7.91 -10.68
CA GLU A 105 -3.25 8.91 -9.77
C GLU A 105 -4.30 9.40 -8.77
N THR A 106 -5.52 9.61 -9.21
CA THR A 106 -6.64 10.05 -8.36
C THR A 106 -7.02 8.97 -7.37
N GLU A 107 -7.06 7.72 -7.80
CA GLU A 107 -7.31 6.58 -6.92
C GLU A 107 -6.28 6.51 -5.79
N LEU A 108 -5.00 6.64 -6.11
CA LEU A 108 -3.91 6.60 -5.14
C LEU A 108 -3.97 7.78 -4.17
N ASN A 109 -4.22 8.99 -4.69
CA ASN A 109 -4.34 10.18 -3.86
C ASN A 109 -5.51 10.05 -2.88
N PHE A 110 -6.66 9.58 -3.34
CA PHE A 110 -7.83 9.36 -2.50
C PHE A 110 -7.56 8.34 -1.40
N LYS A 111 -6.98 7.20 -1.75
CA LYS A 111 -6.80 6.08 -0.82
C LYS A 111 -5.68 6.30 0.19
N PHE A 112 -4.62 7.03 -0.18
CA PHE A 112 -3.45 7.19 0.68
C PHE A 112 -3.28 8.58 1.29
N TYR A 113 -3.70 9.64 0.61
CA TYR A 113 -3.34 11.00 1.01
C TYR A 113 -4.53 11.87 1.43
N ARG A 114 -5.73 11.52 1.03
CA ARG A 114 -6.93 12.19 1.54
C ARG A 114 -7.19 11.85 3.02
N GLN A 115 -6.87 10.61 3.41
CA GLN A 115 -6.86 10.16 4.79
C GLN A 115 -5.42 9.83 5.18
N ALA A 116 -4.93 10.43 6.26
CA ALA A 116 -3.52 10.33 6.65
C ALA A 116 -3.15 9.00 7.34
N THR A 117 -3.99 7.97 7.30
CA THR A 117 -3.74 6.70 7.96
C THR A 117 -2.94 5.74 7.08
N ASN A 118 -1.87 5.17 7.62
CA ASN A 118 -1.12 4.10 6.97
C ASN A 118 -1.96 2.81 6.94
N LYS A 119 -2.00 2.14 5.77
CA LYS A 119 -2.86 0.96 5.58
C LYS A 119 -2.49 0.18 4.32
N ILE A 120 -2.98 -1.06 4.27
CA ILE A 120 -3.01 -1.87 3.05
C ILE A 120 -4.34 -1.59 2.34
N VAL A 121 -4.28 -1.32 1.04
CA VAL A 121 -5.48 -1.09 0.22
C VAL A 121 -5.48 -1.97 -1.03
N GLY A 122 -6.66 -2.41 -1.45
CA GLY A 122 -6.85 -2.94 -2.80
C GLY A 122 -6.79 -1.80 -3.80
N ILE A 123 -6.22 -2.07 -4.97
CA ILE A 123 -6.15 -1.13 -6.09
C ILE A 123 -6.66 -1.79 -7.37
N SER A 124 -7.16 -0.97 -8.31
CA SER A 124 -7.60 -1.46 -9.60
C SER A 124 -6.42 -1.99 -10.44
N ASP A 125 -6.74 -2.84 -11.41
CA ASP A 125 -5.72 -3.33 -12.35
C ASP A 125 -5.10 -2.20 -13.17
N GLU A 126 -5.87 -1.18 -13.49
CA GLU A 126 -5.39 0.02 -14.19
C GLU A 126 -4.36 0.78 -13.33
N THR A 127 -4.62 0.92 -12.04
CA THR A 127 -3.68 1.56 -11.11
C THR A 127 -2.43 0.71 -10.94
N GLY A 128 -2.56 -0.61 -10.87
CA GLY A 128 -1.42 -1.51 -10.86
C GLY A 128 -0.54 -1.38 -12.10
N ALA A 129 -1.15 -1.32 -13.28
CA ALA A 129 -0.43 -1.10 -14.54
C ALA A 129 0.28 0.26 -14.57
N PHE A 130 -0.37 1.30 -14.09
CA PHE A 130 0.22 2.63 -13.95
C PHE A 130 1.46 2.60 -13.04
N LEU A 131 1.35 1.97 -11.88
CA LEU A 131 2.46 1.87 -10.93
C LEU A 131 3.65 1.09 -11.50
N ARG A 132 3.40 0.04 -12.28
CA ARG A 132 4.48 -0.71 -12.94
C ARG A 132 5.35 0.15 -13.84
N GLY A 133 4.83 1.24 -14.38
CA GLY A 133 5.58 2.20 -15.17
C GLY A 133 6.69 2.94 -14.42
N SER A 134 6.72 2.86 -13.10
CA SER A 134 7.77 3.46 -12.25
C SER A 134 8.93 2.51 -11.95
N PHE A 135 8.88 1.31 -12.50
CA PHE A 135 9.89 0.25 -12.29
C PHE A 135 10.65 -0.13 -13.60
#